data_a75b124bba82e747e8a90c4a5c66ea4b
#
_entry.id   a75b124bba82e747e8a90c4a5c66ea4b
#
_cell.length_a   1.000
_cell.length_b   1.000
_cell.length_c   1.000
_cell.angle_alpha   90.00
_cell.angle_beta   90.00
_cell.angle_gamma   90.00
#
_symmetry.space_group_name_H-M   'P 1'
#
loop_
_entity.id
_entity.type
_entity.pdbx_description
1 polymer ?
#
loop_
_entity_poly.entity_id
_entity_poly.type
_entity_poly.pdbx_seq_one_letter_code
_entity_poly.pdbx_strand_id
1 'polypeptide(L)'
;MKISYNLLKQFIKIDWKSDETAALLTDLGLEVEMVEKYQTVKGGLEGIVVGKVITCVQHPDADRLKVTTVDLGDGVPVQIVCGAPNVAAGQKVLVATIGTTLYDKEGVAFQ
;
A
#
# COMPACT_ATOMS: atom_id res chain seq x y z
N MET A 1 -7.92 7.95 26.07
CA MET A 1 -8.95 8.12 25.03
C MET A 1 -8.26 8.34 23.70
N LYS A 2 -8.69 7.67 22.64
CA LYS A 2 -8.18 7.89 21.26
C LYS A 2 -9.30 8.47 20.39
N ILE A 3 -8.95 9.47 19.58
CA ILE A 3 -9.88 10.13 18.67
C ILE A 3 -9.32 10.04 17.25
N SER A 4 -10.14 9.64 16.29
CA SER A 4 -9.78 9.70 14.88
C SER A 4 -9.89 11.15 14.38
N TYR A 5 -8.78 11.70 13.90
CA TYR A 5 -8.76 13.06 13.34
C TYR A 5 -9.60 13.18 12.06
N ASN A 6 -9.59 12.15 11.22
CA ASN A 6 -10.42 12.13 10.02
C ASN A 6 -11.92 12.10 10.34
N LEU A 7 -12.32 11.39 11.40
CA LEU A 7 -13.70 11.40 11.87
C LEU A 7 -14.09 12.76 12.44
N LEU A 8 -13.20 13.39 13.22
CA LEU A 8 -13.44 14.72 13.78
C LEU A 8 -13.71 15.77 12.70
N LYS A 9 -13.01 15.70 11.57
CA LYS A 9 -13.21 16.58 10.41
C LYS A 9 -14.58 16.47 9.76
N GLN A 10 -15.33 15.42 10.02
CA GLN A 10 -16.72 15.29 9.54
C GLN A 10 -17.73 16.11 10.36
N PHE A 11 -17.38 16.44 11.60
CA PHE A 11 -18.24 17.20 12.49
C PHE A 11 -17.90 18.69 12.53
N ILE A 12 -16.65 19.05 12.34
CA ILE A 12 -16.19 20.43 12.32
C ILE A 12 -15.23 20.68 11.16
N LYS A 13 -15.29 21.88 10.60
CA LYS A 13 -14.37 22.30 9.54
C LYS A 13 -13.01 22.63 10.16
N ILE A 14 -12.01 21.79 9.89
CA ILE A 14 -10.63 21.99 10.33
C ILE A 14 -9.74 21.89 9.10
N ASP A 15 -8.99 22.94 8.80
CA ASP A 15 -8.08 23.00 7.65
C ASP A 15 -6.61 22.70 8.05
N TRP A 16 -6.33 22.59 9.35
CA TRP A 16 -5.01 22.29 9.90
C TRP A 16 -4.66 20.81 9.77
N LYS A 17 -3.37 20.53 9.85
CA LYS A 17 -2.87 19.15 9.97
C LYS A 17 -3.09 18.62 11.40
N SER A 18 -3.05 17.31 11.55
CA SER A 18 -3.24 16.66 12.86
C SER A 18 -2.24 17.13 13.91
N ASP A 19 -0.98 17.32 13.52
CA ASP A 19 0.08 17.76 14.44
C ASP A 19 -0.10 19.20 14.89
N GLU A 20 -0.53 20.09 14.00
CA GLU A 20 -0.86 21.48 14.30
C GLU A 20 -2.04 21.57 15.28
N THR A 21 -3.08 20.75 15.04
CA THR A 21 -4.25 20.68 15.92
C THR A 21 -3.88 20.13 17.29
N ALA A 22 -3.03 19.10 17.35
CA ALA A 22 -2.53 18.54 18.61
C ALA A 22 -1.75 19.56 19.43
N ALA A 23 -0.89 20.35 18.78
CA ALA A 23 -0.15 21.42 19.45
C ALA A 23 -1.08 22.51 20.03
N LEU A 24 -2.08 22.96 19.24
CA LEU A 24 -3.06 23.95 19.69
C LEU A 24 -3.90 23.45 20.87
N LEU A 25 -4.35 22.19 20.84
CA LEU A 25 -5.12 21.61 21.94
C LEU A 25 -4.27 21.52 23.22
N THR A 26 -3.03 21.12 23.10
CA THR A 26 -2.09 21.04 24.23
C THR A 26 -1.84 22.42 24.82
N ASP A 27 -1.64 23.44 24.00
CA ASP A 27 -1.47 24.84 24.44
C ASP A 27 -2.70 25.39 25.16
N LEU A 28 -3.88 24.91 24.81
CA LEU A 28 -5.15 25.28 25.47
C LEU A 28 -5.43 24.47 26.76
N GLY A 29 -4.54 23.56 27.15
CA GLY A 29 -4.68 22.75 28.36
C GLY A 29 -5.33 21.38 28.12
N LEU A 30 -5.62 21.00 26.88
CA LEU A 30 -6.07 19.67 26.48
C LEU A 30 -4.90 18.88 25.92
N GLU A 31 -4.11 18.29 26.77
CA GLU A 31 -2.89 17.60 26.39
C GLU A 31 -3.15 16.48 25.38
N VAL A 32 -2.42 16.52 24.26
CA VAL A 32 -2.33 15.43 23.28
C VAL A 32 -1.00 14.72 23.49
N GLU A 33 -1.06 13.54 24.10
CA GLU A 33 0.14 12.74 24.43
C GLU A 33 0.84 12.20 23.19
N MET A 34 0.05 11.80 22.16
CA MET A 34 0.60 11.16 20.95
C MET A 34 -0.33 11.35 19.76
N VAL A 35 0.27 11.50 18.57
CA VAL A 35 -0.41 11.42 17.28
C VAL A 35 0.13 10.22 16.52
N GLU A 36 -0.71 9.24 16.24
CA GLU A 36 -0.37 8.03 15.51
C GLU A 36 -1.02 8.01 14.12
N LYS A 37 -0.26 7.63 13.12
CA LYS A 37 -0.83 7.32 11.81
C LYS A 37 -1.35 5.88 11.82
N TYR A 38 -2.67 5.72 11.78
CA TYR A 38 -3.27 4.39 11.65
C TYR A 38 -3.06 3.84 10.24
N GLN A 39 -2.55 2.62 10.16
CA GLN A 39 -2.35 1.89 8.90
C GLN A 39 -2.95 0.49 9.03
N THR A 40 -3.88 0.15 8.13
CA THR A 40 -4.47 -1.20 8.06
C THR A 40 -3.42 -2.23 7.65
N VAL A 41 -2.48 -1.82 6.80
CA VAL A 41 -1.33 -2.62 6.39
C VAL A 41 -0.08 -1.91 6.87
N LYS A 42 0.76 -2.61 7.65
CA LYS A 42 2.02 -2.06 8.16
C LYS A 42 2.91 -1.60 7.01
N GLY A 43 3.45 -0.37 7.10
CA GLY A 43 4.20 0.25 6.01
C GLY A 43 3.35 0.88 4.91
N GLY A 44 2.02 0.74 4.98
CA GLY A 44 1.09 1.19 3.94
C GLY A 44 1.24 0.39 2.66
N LEU A 45 0.91 1.01 1.55
CA LEU A 45 1.05 0.43 0.19
C LEU A 45 2.10 1.19 -0.63
N GLU A 46 3.10 1.74 0.04
CA GLU A 46 4.18 2.45 -0.63
C GLU A 46 4.98 1.48 -1.52
N GLY A 47 5.21 1.89 -2.77
CA GLY A 47 5.86 1.04 -3.77
C GLY A 47 4.97 -0.03 -4.41
N ILE A 48 3.68 -0.12 -4.02
CA ILE A 48 2.72 -0.98 -4.68
C ILE A 48 1.91 -0.17 -5.69
N VAL A 49 1.87 -0.65 -6.92
CA VAL A 49 1.14 -0.04 -8.03
C VAL A 49 0.16 -1.03 -8.66
N VAL A 50 -0.84 -0.51 -9.36
CA VAL A 50 -1.75 -1.34 -10.15
C VAL A 50 -1.17 -1.53 -11.53
N GLY A 51 -0.89 -2.77 -11.91
CA GLY A 51 -0.45 -3.14 -13.25
C GLY A 51 -1.51 -3.92 -14.02
N LYS A 52 -1.45 -3.86 -15.35
CA LYS A 52 -2.29 -4.67 -16.24
C LYS A 52 -1.46 -5.80 -16.82
N VAL A 53 -1.89 -7.04 -16.62
CA VAL A 53 -1.26 -8.21 -17.23
C VAL A 53 -1.57 -8.23 -18.72
N ILE A 54 -0.54 -8.09 -19.54
CA ILE A 54 -0.66 -8.10 -21.01
C ILE A 54 -0.63 -9.54 -21.51
N THR A 55 0.40 -10.31 -21.11
CA THR A 55 0.56 -11.71 -21.49
C THR A 55 0.74 -12.57 -20.25
N CYS A 56 0.30 -13.81 -20.32
CA CYS A 56 0.47 -14.81 -19.27
C CYS A 56 0.70 -16.17 -19.91
N VAL A 57 1.90 -16.71 -19.76
CA VAL A 57 2.30 -18.00 -20.33
C VAL A 57 2.88 -18.89 -19.25
N GLN A 58 2.82 -20.20 -19.46
CA GLN A 58 3.41 -21.18 -18.57
C GLN A 58 4.94 -21.01 -18.53
N HIS A 59 5.54 -21.11 -17.35
CA HIS A 59 6.99 -21.09 -17.22
C HIS A 59 7.58 -22.39 -17.82
N PRO A 60 8.64 -22.30 -18.66
CA PRO A 60 9.17 -23.47 -19.37
C PRO A 60 9.73 -24.55 -18.45
N ASP A 61 10.29 -24.15 -17.31
CA ASP A 61 11.02 -25.05 -16.39
C ASP A 61 10.31 -25.21 -15.02
N ALA A 62 9.06 -24.72 -14.88
CA ALA A 62 8.36 -24.79 -13.60
C ALA A 62 6.84 -24.89 -13.76
N ASP A 63 6.28 -26.04 -13.43
CA ASP A 63 4.85 -26.35 -13.62
C ASP A 63 3.88 -25.44 -12.83
N ARG A 64 4.34 -24.85 -11.74
CA ARG A 64 3.53 -24.02 -10.86
C ARG A 64 3.71 -22.52 -11.08
N LEU A 65 4.60 -22.12 -11.99
CA LEU A 65 4.91 -20.74 -12.25
C LEU A 65 4.40 -20.30 -13.62
N LYS A 66 4.05 -19.04 -13.72
CA LYS A 66 3.68 -18.40 -14.98
C LYS A 66 4.58 -17.18 -15.23
N VAL A 67 4.97 -16.98 -16.46
CA VAL A 67 5.69 -15.79 -16.90
C VAL A 67 4.65 -14.80 -17.40
N THR A 68 4.61 -13.64 -16.82
CA THR A 68 3.68 -12.57 -17.17
C THR A 68 4.43 -11.34 -17.66
N THR A 69 3.82 -10.61 -18.59
CA THR A 69 4.25 -9.26 -18.96
C THR A 69 3.22 -8.29 -18.43
N VAL A 70 3.64 -7.35 -17.60
CA VAL A 70 2.75 -6.42 -16.90
C VAL A 70 3.10 -4.99 -17.27
N ASP A 71 2.08 -4.23 -17.66
CA ASP A 71 2.17 -2.80 -17.87
C ASP A 71 1.87 -2.06 -16.55
N LEU A 72 2.82 -1.26 -16.08
CA LEU A 72 2.72 -0.47 -14.86
C LEU A 72 2.22 0.96 -15.10
N GLY A 73 1.92 1.31 -16.36
CA GLY A 73 1.43 2.62 -16.76
C GLY A 73 2.51 3.59 -17.22
N ASP A 74 3.76 3.18 -17.27
CA ASP A 74 4.90 3.94 -17.80
C ASP A 74 5.21 3.67 -19.27
N GLY A 75 4.43 2.78 -19.89
CA GLY A 75 4.56 2.40 -21.30
C GLY A 75 5.67 1.38 -21.57
N VAL A 76 6.38 0.92 -20.55
CA VAL A 76 7.42 -0.12 -20.65
C VAL A 76 6.95 -1.38 -19.91
N PRO A 77 6.50 -2.43 -20.59
CA PRO A 77 6.07 -3.65 -19.93
C PRO A 77 7.21 -4.34 -19.20
N VAL A 78 6.94 -4.82 -17.99
CA VAL A 78 7.89 -5.54 -17.14
C VAL A 78 7.54 -7.02 -17.10
N GLN A 79 8.55 -7.88 -17.23
CA GLN A 79 8.38 -9.33 -17.07
C GLN A 79 8.39 -9.69 -15.59
N ILE A 80 7.36 -10.42 -15.16
CA ILE A 80 7.20 -10.88 -13.78
C ILE A 80 6.86 -12.36 -13.78
N VAL A 81 7.58 -13.14 -12.97
CA VAL A 81 7.25 -14.55 -12.72
C VAL A 81 6.28 -14.61 -11.55
N CYS A 82 5.13 -15.24 -11.76
CA CYS A 82 4.05 -15.28 -10.78
C CYS A 82 3.68 -16.73 -10.45
N GLY A 83 3.59 -17.04 -9.15
CA GLY A 83 3.14 -18.34 -8.63
C GLY A 83 1.65 -18.43 -8.34
N ALA A 84 0.87 -17.36 -8.56
CA ALA A 84 -0.56 -17.38 -8.32
C ALA A 84 -1.29 -18.18 -9.41
N PRO A 85 -2.10 -19.20 -9.04
CA PRO A 85 -2.78 -20.04 -10.02
C PRO A 85 -3.85 -19.30 -10.82
N ASN A 86 -4.39 -18.22 -10.26
CA ASN A 86 -5.47 -17.42 -10.82
C ASN A 86 -5.00 -16.25 -11.71
N VAL A 87 -3.70 -16.08 -11.93
CA VAL A 87 -3.20 -15.02 -12.80
C VAL A 87 -3.51 -15.33 -14.28
N ALA A 88 -4.03 -14.33 -14.99
CA ALA A 88 -4.38 -14.44 -16.40
C ALA A 88 -4.16 -13.10 -17.14
N ALA A 89 -3.99 -13.17 -18.45
CA ALA A 89 -3.89 -11.99 -19.29
C ALA A 89 -5.17 -11.13 -19.21
N GLY A 90 -5.01 -9.82 -19.26
CA GLY A 90 -6.09 -8.84 -19.19
C GLY A 90 -6.49 -8.41 -17.78
N GLN A 91 -6.01 -9.09 -16.73
CA GLN A 91 -6.30 -8.72 -15.35
C GLN A 91 -5.53 -7.48 -14.91
N LYS A 92 -6.14 -6.71 -13.99
CA LYS A 92 -5.45 -5.70 -13.20
C LYS A 92 -5.01 -6.33 -11.88
N VAL A 93 -3.75 -6.17 -11.55
CA VAL A 93 -3.11 -6.79 -10.39
C VAL A 93 -2.32 -5.77 -9.60
N LEU A 94 -2.11 -6.04 -8.32
CA LEU A 94 -1.19 -5.27 -7.49
C LEU A 94 0.23 -5.77 -7.75
N VAL A 95 1.14 -4.86 -8.00
CA VAL A 95 2.55 -5.14 -8.25
C VAL A 95 3.41 -4.38 -7.26
N ALA A 96 4.24 -5.09 -6.53
CA ALA A 96 5.30 -4.49 -5.73
C ALA A 96 6.48 -4.17 -6.65
N THR A 97 6.86 -2.92 -6.74
CA THR A 97 8.01 -2.48 -7.53
C THR A 97 9.33 -2.85 -6.83
N ILE A 98 10.42 -2.91 -7.59
CA ILE A 98 11.75 -3.24 -7.03
C ILE A 98 12.11 -2.25 -5.92
N GLY A 99 12.57 -2.78 -4.78
CA GLY A 99 12.88 -1.97 -3.60
C GLY A 99 11.72 -1.72 -2.64
N THR A 100 10.51 -2.22 -2.98
CA THR A 100 9.36 -2.15 -2.06
C THR A 100 9.58 -3.04 -0.85
N THR A 101 9.39 -2.47 0.34
CA THR A 101 9.40 -3.23 1.60
C THR A 101 8.00 -3.66 1.94
N LEU A 102 7.77 -4.95 2.09
CA LEU A 102 6.53 -5.54 2.54
C LEU A 102 6.70 -6.13 3.94
N TYR A 103 5.60 -6.36 4.62
CA TYR A 103 5.58 -6.94 5.96
C TYR A 103 4.69 -8.19 5.96
N ASP A 104 5.15 -9.25 6.60
CA ASP A 104 4.38 -10.46 6.80
C ASP A 104 3.32 -10.28 7.91
N LYS A 105 2.60 -11.35 8.22
CA LYS A 105 1.56 -11.35 9.27
C LYS A 105 2.13 -11.11 10.68
N GLU A 106 3.41 -11.40 10.88
CA GLU A 106 4.12 -11.21 12.14
C GLU A 106 4.77 -9.82 12.21
N GLY A 107 4.68 -9.05 11.11
CA GLY A 107 5.22 -7.70 11.00
C GLY A 107 6.72 -7.65 10.72
N VAL A 108 7.29 -8.74 10.20
CA VAL A 108 8.69 -8.81 9.76
C VAL A 108 8.81 -8.27 8.34
N ALA A 109 9.75 -7.34 8.15
CA ALA A 109 10.00 -6.72 6.85
C ALA A 109 10.71 -7.67 5.89
N PHE A 110 10.31 -7.65 4.62
CA PHE A 110 11.01 -8.32 3.51
C PHE A 110 10.93 -7.48 2.23
N GLN A 111 11.90 -7.68 1.34
CA GLN A 111 12.00 -7.02 0.03
C GLN A 111 12.01 -8.04 -1.09
#